data_d391028ba826372020e21e0ae77f85f6
#
_entry.id   d391028ba826372020e21e0ae77f85f6
#
_cell.length_a   1.000
_cell.length_b   1.000
_cell.length_c   1.000
_cell.angle_alpha   90.00
_cell.angle_beta   90.00
_cell.angle_gamma   90.00
#
_symmetry.space_group_name_H-M   'P 1'
#
loop_
_entity.id
_entity.type
_entity.pdbx_description
1 polymer ?
#
loop_
_entity_poly.entity_id
_entity_poly.type
_entity_poly.pdbx_seq_one_letter_code
_entity_poly.pdbx_strand_id
1 'polypeptide(L)'
;MNEQRILEELLALLEAQNVKIRREPLGGRGGGLACMKGERILFVDTQAASAEVAALCADAVLKLVDIEAIYLRPEVRLFLETHGDAAF
;
A
#
# COMPACT_ATOMS: atom_id res chain seq x y z
N MET A 1 -14.24 7.57 -6.17
CA MET A 1 -12.82 7.82 -5.86
C MET A 1 -11.97 7.08 -6.86
N ASN A 2 -10.98 7.74 -7.46
CA ASN A 2 -10.15 7.09 -8.46
C ASN A 2 -8.98 6.33 -7.81
N GLU A 3 -8.28 5.55 -8.61
CA GLU A 3 -7.20 4.69 -8.14
C GLU A 3 -6.05 5.49 -7.51
N GLN A 4 -5.71 6.64 -8.08
CA GLN A 4 -4.65 7.49 -7.55
C GLN A 4 -5.00 7.97 -6.14
N ARG A 5 -6.25 8.33 -5.91
CA ARG A 5 -6.72 8.79 -4.61
C ARG A 5 -6.68 7.66 -3.57
N ILE A 6 -7.08 6.46 -3.99
CA ILE A 6 -7.00 5.28 -3.13
C ILE A 6 -5.55 5.02 -2.76
N LEU A 7 -4.65 5.06 -3.73
CA LEU A 7 -3.22 4.86 -3.50
C LEU A 7 -2.67 5.86 -2.48
N GLU A 8 -3.01 7.14 -2.61
CA GLU A 8 -2.57 8.16 -1.68
C GLU A 8 -3.04 7.88 -0.25
N GLU A 9 -4.27 7.42 -0.10
CA GLU A 9 -4.80 7.10 1.21
C GLU A 9 -4.13 5.86 1.82
N LEU A 10 -3.83 4.86 1.01
CA LEU A 10 -3.10 3.68 1.48
C LEU A 10 -1.69 4.05 1.95
N LEU A 11 -1.02 4.92 1.21
CA LEU A 11 0.31 5.39 1.61
C LEU A 11 0.26 6.17 2.92
N ALA A 12 -0.77 6.99 3.11
CA ALA A 12 -0.94 7.74 4.35
C ALA A 12 -1.15 6.80 5.56
N LEU A 13 -1.91 5.72 5.37
CA LEU A 13 -2.09 4.71 6.42
C LEU A 13 -0.77 4.07 6.81
N LEU A 14 0.06 3.76 5.83
CA LEU A 14 1.37 3.14 6.08
C LEU A 14 2.31 4.11 6.78
N GLU A 15 2.33 5.37 6.37
CA GLU A 15 3.15 6.38 7.03
C GLU A 15 2.72 6.56 8.49
N ALA A 16 1.43 6.48 8.78
CA ALA A 16 0.92 6.55 10.14
C ALA A 16 1.40 5.37 11.01
N GLN A 17 1.81 4.28 10.40
CA GLN A 17 2.36 3.11 11.08
C GLN A 17 3.88 3.11 11.09
N ASN A 18 4.50 4.26 10.82
CA ASN A 18 5.95 4.44 10.80
C ASN A 18 6.65 3.66 9.69
N VAL A 19 5.95 3.38 8.62
CA VAL A 19 6.55 2.79 7.41
C VAL A 19 7.12 3.93 6.58
N LYS A 20 8.39 3.83 6.22
CA LYS A 20 9.02 4.79 5.33
C LYS A 20 8.67 4.45 3.89
N ILE A 21 8.30 5.46 3.12
CA ILE A 21 7.96 5.28 1.71
C ILE A 21 9.14 5.82 0.88
N ARG A 22 9.70 4.96 0.03
CA ARG A 22 10.76 5.37 -0.89
C ARG A 22 10.29 5.17 -2.32
N ARG A 23 10.25 6.26 -3.06
CA ARG A 23 9.85 6.26 -4.46
C ARG A 23 11.11 6.28 -5.32
N GLU A 24 11.31 5.21 -6.08
CA GLU A 24 12.50 5.05 -6.93
C GLU A 24 12.12 4.35 -8.23
N PRO A 25 12.84 4.61 -9.32
CA PRO A 25 12.63 3.86 -10.55
C PRO A 25 13.23 2.46 -10.40
N LEU A 26 12.38 1.46 -10.43
CA LEU A 26 12.78 0.07 -10.22
C LEU A 26 12.51 -0.82 -11.45
N GLY A 27 12.35 -0.20 -12.61
CA GLY A 27 12.19 -0.93 -13.87
C GLY A 27 10.81 -1.51 -14.12
N GLY A 28 9.79 -1.02 -13.44
CA GLY A 28 8.42 -1.49 -13.62
C GLY A 28 8.08 -2.73 -12.79
N ARG A 29 8.93 -3.10 -11.82
CA ARG A 29 8.72 -4.30 -10.99
C ARG A 29 7.76 -4.10 -9.83
N GLY A 30 7.30 -2.88 -9.60
CA GLY A 30 6.32 -2.58 -8.57
C GLY A 30 6.86 -2.19 -7.20
N GLY A 31 8.01 -2.70 -6.81
CA GLY A 31 8.60 -2.45 -5.51
C GLY A 31 8.35 -3.56 -4.50
N GLY A 32 8.40 -3.23 -3.22
CA GLY A 32 8.17 -4.22 -2.17
C GLY A 32 8.36 -3.66 -0.77
N LEU A 33 7.89 -4.40 0.21
CA LEU A 33 8.05 -4.07 1.62
C LEU A 33 9.31 -4.75 2.15
N ALA A 34 10.17 -3.99 2.80
CA ALA A 34 11.39 -4.50 3.41
C ALA A 34 11.50 -4.06 4.87
N CYS A 35 12.21 -4.85 5.66
CA CYS A 35 12.55 -4.47 7.03
C CYS A 35 14.07 -4.42 7.11
N MET A 36 14.61 -3.24 7.39
CA MET A 36 16.05 -3.02 7.47
C MET A 36 16.40 -2.32 8.76
N LYS A 37 17.25 -2.95 9.57
CA LYS A 37 17.70 -2.40 10.86
C LYS A 37 16.52 -2.01 11.77
N GLY A 38 15.48 -2.83 11.78
CA GLY A 38 14.29 -2.57 12.58
C GLY A 38 13.31 -1.57 11.98
N GLU A 39 13.61 -1.01 10.81
CA GLU A 39 12.71 -0.07 10.14
C GLU A 39 12.00 -0.76 8.98
N ARG A 40 10.72 -0.46 8.82
CA ARG A 40 9.94 -0.93 7.68
C ARG A 40 10.00 0.11 6.58
N ILE A 41 10.36 -0.34 5.38
CA ILE A 41 10.47 0.54 4.22
C ILE A 41 9.65 -0.06 3.09
N LEU A 42 8.76 0.73 2.52
CA LEU A 42 8.02 0.33 1.32
C LEU A 42 8.67 1.02 0.12
N PHE A 43 9.22 0.21 -0.78
CA PHE A 43 9.77 0.71 -2.04
C PHE A 43 8.65 0.77 -3.06
N VAL A 44 8.42 1.95 -3.60
CA VAL A 44 7.40 2.19 -4.62
C VAL A 44 8.10 2.48 -5.93
N ASP A 45 7.82 1.66 -6.94
CA ASP A 45 8.43 1.81 -8.26
C ASP A 45 7.70 2.91 -9.02
N THR A 46 8.42 3.98 -9.34
CA THR A 46 7.85 5.11 -10.08
C THR A 46 7.56 4.76 -11.55
N GLN A 47 8.04 3.63 -12.02
CA GLN A 47 7.83 3.16 -13.39
C GLN A 47 6.73 2.10 -13.50
N ALA A 48 6.18 1.66 -12.38
CA ALA A 48 5.11 0.68 -12.37
C ALA A 48 3.75 1.35 -12.61
N ALA A 49 2.79 0.59 -13.12
CA ALA A 49 1.42 1.06 -13.28
C ALA A 49 0.79 1.33 -11.92
N SER A 50 -0.09 2.33 -11.86
CA SER A 50 -0.77 2.71 -10.61
C SER A 50 -1.51 1.52 -9.99
N ALA A 51 -2.10 0.64 -10.81
CA ALA A 51 -2.80 -0.53 -10.32
C ALA A 51 -1.87 -1.49 -9.58
N GLU A 52 -0.65 -1.66 -10.07
CA GLU A 52 0.34 -2.53 -9.43
C GLU A 52 0.81 -1.94 -8.12
N VAL A 53 1.06 -0.64 -8.08
CA VAL A 53 1.48 0.05 -6.87
C VAL A 53 0.36 0.01 -5.83
N ALA A 54 -0.88 0.22 -6.25
CA ALA A 54 -2.03 0.16 -5.35
C ALA A 54 -2.19 -1.25 -4.75
N ALA A 55 -1.99 -2.30 -5.54
CA ALA A 55 -2.05 -3.67 -5.05
C ALA A 55 -0.94 -3.95 -4.02
N LEU A 56 0.27 -3.47 -4.28
CA LEU A 56 1.38 -3.59 -3.34
C LEU A 56 1.07 -2.87 -2.02
N CYS A 57 0.54 -1.66 -2.10
CA CYS A 57 0.19 -0.89 -0.92
C CYS A 57 -0.94 -1.57 -0.13
N ALA A 58 -1.93 -2.14 -0.83
CA ALA A 58 -3.01 -2.87 -0.18
C ALA A 58 -2.48 -4.08 0.59
N ASP A 59 -1.57 -4.85 -0.01
CA ASP A 59 -0.92 -5.97 0.68
C ASP A 59 -0.22 -5.50 1.95
N ALA A 60 0.53 -4.42 1.87
CA ALA A 60 1.27 -3.90 3.01
C ALA A 60 0.32 -3.43 4.12
N VAL A 61 -0.75 -2.73 3.74
CA VAL A 61 -1.76 -2.27 4.71
C VAL A 61 -2.40 -3.47 5.43
N LEU A 62 -2.79 -4.49 4.68
CA LEU A 62 -3.43 -5.67 5.26
C LEU A 62 -2.50 -6.43 6.20
N LYS A 63 -1.20 -6.36 5.98
CA LYS A 63 -0.22 -7.01 6.87
C LYS A 63 0.10 -6.19 8.10
N LEU A 64 0.11 -4.88 7.99
CA LEU A 64 0.66 -4.01 9.03
C LEU A 64 -0.37 -3.18 9.79
N VAL A 65 -1.58 -3.07 9.27
CA VAL A 65 -2.62 -2.22 9.85
C VAL A 65 -3.83 -3.05 10.20
N ASP A 66 -4.34 -2.88 11.43
CA ASP A 66 -5.60 -3.50 11.81
C ASP A 66 -6.74 -2.62 11.29
N ILE A 67 -7.24 -2.95 10.11
CA ILE A 67 -8.27 -2.15 9.44
C ILE A 67 -9.62 -2.17 10.14
N GLU A 68 -9.82 -3.11 11.07
CA GLU A 68 -11.05 -3.16 11.87
C GLU A 68 -11.02 -2.19 13.04
N ALA A 69 -9.81 -1.72 13.40
CA ALA A 69 -9.64 -0.81 14.54
C ALA A 69 -9.65 0.66 14.15
N ILE A 70 -9.69 0.98 12.86
CA ILE A 70 -9.61 2.35 12.37
C ILE A 70 -10.76 2.66 11.42
N TYR A 71 -11.05 3.96 11.27
CA TYR A 71 -12.00 4.40 10.26
C TYR A 71 -11.32 4.42 8.90
N LEU A 72 -11.99 3.86 7.90
CA LEU A 72 -11.58 3.93 6.49
C LEU A 72 -12.74 4.46 5.68
N ARG A 73 -12.45 5.27 4.67
CA ARG A 73 -13.46 5.67 3.71
C ARG A 73 -14.02 4.42 3.02
N PRO A 74 -15.32 4.37 2.74
CA PRO A 74 -15.93 3.17 2.16
C PRO A 74 -15.21 2.66 0.89
N GLU A 75 -14.75 3.55 0.03
CA GLU A 75 -14.07 3.16 -1.21
C GLU A 75 -12.73 2.48 -0.92
N VAL A 76 -12.01 2.96 0.10
CA VAL A 76 -10.72 2.39 0.49
C VAL A 76 -10.95 1.03 1.15
N ARG A 77 -11.94 0.92 2.02
CA ARG A 77 -12.28 -0.36 2.66
C ARG A 77 -12.67 -1.39 1.61
N LEU A 78 -13.50 -1.00 0.65
CA LEU A 78 -13.92 -1.91 -0.41
C LEU A 78 -12.72 -2.38 -1.24
N PHE A 79 -11.81 -1.47 -1.55
CA PHE A 79 -10.60 -1.82 -2.30
C PHE A 79 -9.77 -2.87 -1.55
N LEU A 80 -9.57 -2.66 -0.24
CA LEU A 80 -8.81 -3.59 0.60
C LEU A 80 -9.50 -4.94 0.72
N GLU A 81 -10.81 -4.96 0.92
CA GLU A 81 -11.57 -6.20 1.04
C GLU A 81 -11.56 -6.99 -0.26
N THR A 82 -11.74 -6.30 -1.39
CA THR A 82 -11.69 -6.92 -2.70
C THR A 82 -10.32 -7.49 -3.00
N HIS A 83 -9.27 -6.74 -2.66
CA HIS A 83 -7.89 -7.19 -2.85
C HIS A 83 -7.60 -8.43 -2.00
N GLY A 84 -8.02 -8.43 -0.74
CA GLY A 84 -7.83 -9.56 0.15
C GLY A 84 -8.52 -10.82 -0.36
N ASP A 85 -9.76 -10.68 -0.87
CA ASP A 85 -10.49 -11.79 -1.44
C ASP A 85 -9.82 -12.33 -2.71
N ALA A 86 -9.27 -11.44 -3.52
CA ALA A 86 -8.59 -11.83 -4.76
C ALA A 86 -7.26 -12.53 -4.51
N ALA A 87 -6.69 -12.42 -3.32
CA ALA A 87 -5.41 -13.04 -2.96
C ALA A 87 -5.53 -14.55 -2.72
N PHE A 88 -6.74 -15.08 -2.74
CA PHE A 88 -6.96 -16.52 -2.55
C PHE A 88 -7.28 -17.22 -3.90
#